data_65a0bb8e6e605d8631dae7c178f4a2f3
#
_entry.id   65a0bb8e6e605d8631dae7c178f4a2f3
#
_cell.length_a   1.000
_cell.length_b   1.000
_cell.length_c   1.000
_cell.angle_alpha   90.00
_cell.angle_beta   90.00
_cell.angle_gamma   90.00
#
_symmetry.space_group_name_H-M   'P 1'
#
loop_
_entity.id
_entity.type
_entity.pdbx_description
1 polymer ?
#
loop_
_entity_poly.entity_id
_entity_poly.type
_entity_poly.pdbx_seq_one_letter_code
_entity_poly.pdbx_strand_id
1 'polypeptide(L)'
;MGLSFRDDLITHMKLTLLSLQFLLSFAFPGRAATSLAAEKSQAIPFLPAPTNCEGYVGNVGFDPLRVSDYFPVDYLREAELKHGRMCQLAWLGYVAVDLGLRVPGYPEAMSGATSATVHDAAVELGALGNIFVFIAFAEMTSWIGVSQMLQGSGREPGDFGFGKQYLEGKSEEQIAKVKLQEITHCRAAMMAFAGVVTQSVLYDKGFPYF
;
A
#
# COMPACT_ATOMS: atom_id res chain seq x y z
N MET A 1 9.14 41.50 35.66
CA MET A 1 8.61 40.16 35.53
C MET A 1 7.94 39.90 34.16
N GLY A 2 8.10 40.76 33.16
CA GLY A 2 7.44 40.70 31.86
C GLY A 2 8.33 40.30 30.66
N LEU A 3 9.64 40.16 30.85
CA LEU A 3 10.58 39.85 29.75
C LEU A 3 10.77 38.36 29.51
N SER A 4 10.58 37.49 30.49
CA SER A 4 10.80 36.04 30.38
C SER A 4 9.77 35.32 29.50
N PHE A 5 8.50 35.67 29.55
CA PHE A 5 7.42 35.02 28.81
C PHE A 5 7.50 35.26 27.30
N ARG A 6 7.98 36.41 26.88
CA ARG A 6 8.12 36.79 25.48
C ARG A 6 9.31 36.10 24.81
N ASP A 7 10.38 35.87 25.55
CA ASP A 7 11.59 35.21 25.05
C ASP A 7 11.37 33.70 24.94
N ASP A 8 10.61 33.11 25.87
CA ASP A 8 10.20 31.70 25.80
C ASP A 8 9.27 31.43 24.58
N LEU A 9 8.32 32.32 24.33
CA LEU A 9 7.41 32.20 23.17
C LEU A 9 8.16 32.31 21.84
N ILE A 10 9.13 33.21 21.73
CA ILE A 10 9.96 33.37 20.52
C ILE A 10 10.87 32.15 20.33
N THR A 11 11.38 31.58 21.41
CA THR A 11 12.23 30.40 21.36
C THR A 11 11.43 29.15 20.92
N HIS A 12 10.22 28.98 21.46
CA HIS A 12 9.32 27.89 21.00
C HIS A 12 8.87 28.05 19.55
N MET A 13 8.61 29.30 19.13
CA MET A 13 8.23 29.57 17.73
C MET A 13 9.40 29.31 16.75
N LYS A 14 10.63 29.61 17.14
CA LYS A 14 11.85 29.30 16.36
C LYS A 14 12.09 27.79 16.29
N LEU A 15 11.90 27.05 17.38
CA LEU A 15 12.04 25.59 17.41
C LEU A 15 10.99 24.91 16.53
N THR A 16 9.74 25.38 16.54
CA THR A 16 8.69 24.85 15.66
C THR A 16 8.92 25.19 14.19
N LEU A 17 9.45 26.38 13.88
CA LEU A 17 9.84 26.76 12.52
C LEU A 17 11.04 25.95 12.02
N LEU A 18 12.03 25.68 12.86
CA LEU A 18 13.18 24.83 12.55
C LEU A 18 12.78 23.37 12.33
N SER A 19 11.85 22.82 13.12
CA SER A 19 11.32 21.49 12.92
C SER A 19 10.49 21.38 11.64
N LEU A 20 9.73 22.43 11.30
CA LEU A 20 8.97 22.50 10.04
C LEU A 20 9.90 22.64 8.82
N GLN A 21 10.98 23.43 8.92
CA GLN A 21 12.00 23.51 7.87
C GLN A 21 12.79 22.21 7.72
N PHE A 22 13.05 21.50 8.83
CA PHE A 22 13.69 20.19 8.78
C PHE A 22 12.79 19.15 8.12
N LEU A 23 11.48 19.15 8.41
CA LEU A 23 10.48 18.31 7.72
C LEU A 23 10.33 18.66 6.24
N LEU A 24 10.37 19.95 5.88
CA LEU A 24 10.33 20.42 4.50
C LEU A 24 11.61 20.09 3.71
N SER A 25 12.79 20.12 4.34
CA SER A 25 14.04 19.72 3.68
C SER A 25 14.16 18.21 3.47
N PHE A 26 13.47 17.38 4.25
CA PHE A 26 13.32 15.95 4.00
C PHE A 26 12.30 15.65 2.89
N ALA A 27 11.34 16.55 2.65
CA ALA A 27 10.27 16.36 1.67
C ALA A 27 10.69 16.65 0.21
N PHE A 28 11.74 17.45 -0.01
CA PHE A 28 12.12 17.86 -1.37
C PHE A 28 13.63 17.98 -1.55
N PRO A 29 14.36 16.89 -1.84
CA PRO A 29 15.67 17.03 -2.45
C PRO A 29 15.46 17.57 -3.86
N GLY A 30 15.73 18.87 -4.04
CA GLY A 30 15.69 19.52 -5.36
C GLY A 30 16.63 18.82 -6.33
N ARG A 31 16.12 18.00 -7.21
CA ARG A 31 16.87 17.30 -8.24
C ARG A 31 16.99 18.23 -9.44
N ALA A 32 18.22 18.60 -9.77
CA ALA A 32 18.56 19.32 -10.99
C ALA A 32 18.08 18.51 -12.21
N ALA A 33 17.23 19.10 -13.04
CA ALA A 33 16.79 18.53 -14.30
C ALA A 33 17.99 18.52 -15.28
N THR A 34 18.68 17.41 -15.38
CA THR A 34 19.57 17.12 -16.50
C THR A 34 18.70 16.75 -17.70
N SER A 35 18.65 17.62 -18.70
CA SER A 35 17.98 17.40 -19.98
C SER A 35 18.81 16.43 -20.85
N LEU A 36 18.85 15.16 -20.49
CA LEU A 36 19.06 14.06 -21.42
C LEU A 36 17.73 13.79 -22.10
N ALA A 37 17.73 13.54 -23.41
CA ALA A 37 16.53 13.21 -24.17
C ALA A 37 15.79 12.11 -23.42
N ALA A 38 14.68 12.48 -22.78
CA ALA A 38 13.97 11.57 -21.88
C ALA A 38 13.47 10.39 -22.70
N GLU A 39 13.91 9.18 -22.36
CA GLU A 39 13.37 7.96 -22.96
C GLU A 39 11.85 7.96 -22.83
N LYS A 40 11.18 7.54 -23.90
CA LYS A 40 9.72 7.47 -23.89
C LYS A 40 9.27 6.30 -23.04
N SER A 41 8.20 6.51 -22.29
CA SER A 41 7.58 5.43 -21.53
C SER A 41 7.12 4.30 -22.45
N GLN A 42 7.41 3.06 -22.08
CA GLN A 42 6.93 1.88 -22.79
C GLN A 42 5.41 1.74 -22.70
N ALA A 43 4.83 2.08 -21.54
CA ALA A 43 3.40 1.98 -21.31
C ALA A 43 2.62 3.16 -21.94
N ILE A 44 3.23 4.35 -22.00
CA ILE A 44 2.59 5.58 -22.50
C ILE A 44 3.57 6.28 -23.46
N PRO A 45 3.60 5.93 -24.77
CA PRO A 45 4.63 6.36 -25.70
C PRO A 45 4.70 7.86 -25.96
N PHE A 46 3.67 8.63 -25.57
CA PHE A 46 3.64 10.09 -25.70
C PHE A 46 4.12 10.84 -24.45
N LEU A 47 4.40 10.14 -23.35
CA LEU A 47 4.96 10.70 -22.13
C LEU A 47 6.42 10.24 -21.92
N PRO A 48 7.27 11.08 -21.29
CA PRO A 48 8.62 10.65 -20.90
C PRO A 48 8.54 9.60 -19.80
N ALA A 49 9.45 8.63 -19.85
CA ALA A 49 9.56 7.62 -18.81
C ALA A 49 9.97 8.25 -17.46
N PRO A 50 9.44 7.77 -16.33
CA PRO A 50 9.87 8.22 -15.02
C PRO A 50 11.28 7.70 -14.72
N THR A 51 12.22 8.58 -14.50
CA THR A 51 13.64 8.23 -14.24
C THR A 51 13.84 7.62 -12.85
N ASN A 52 12.94 7.92 -11.92
CA ASN A 52 13.06 7.46 -10.53
C ASN A 52 12.65 5.98 -10.33
N CYS A 53 11.98 5.39 -11.31
CA CYS A 53 11.47 4.01 -11.23
C CYS A 53 12.41 2.96 -11.85
N GLU A 54 13.59 3.37 -12.29
CA GLU A 54 14.58 2.45 -12.87
C GLU A 54 15.06 1.42 -11.84
N GLY A 55 15.27 0.18 -12.27
CA GLY A 55 15.71 -0.93 -11.41
C GLY A 55 14.61 -1.66 -10.65
N TYR A 56 13.38 -1.14 -10.61
CA TYR A 56 12.27 -1.84 -9.96
C TYR A 56 11.65 -2.89 -10.87
N VAL A 57 11.45 -4.08 -10.33
CA VAL A 57 10.82 -5.19 -11.04
C VAL A 57 9.38 -4.81 -11.45
N GLY A 58 9.02 -5.11 -12.71
CA GLY A 58 7.70 -4.79 -13.26
C GLY A 58 7.49 -3.31 -13.58
N ASN A 59 8.57 -2.52 -13.67
CA ASN A 59 8.51 -1.16 -14.18
C ASN A 59 8.35 -1.18 -15.71
N VAL A 60 7.27 -0.59 -16.19
CA VAL A 60 6.97 -0.36 -17.61
C VAL A 60 6.89 1.13 -17.96
N GLY A 61 7.34 1.97 -17.04
CA GLY A 61 7.32 3.43 -17.20
C GLY A 61 5.92 4.05 -17.08
N PHE A 62 4.99 3.40 -16.39
CA PHE A 62 3.64 3.93 -16.18
C PHE A 62 3.58 4.84 -14.96
N ASP A 63 3.70 6.13 -15.16
CA ASP A 63 3.48 7.16 -14.15
C ASP A 63 2.87 8.42 -14.77
N PRO A 64 1.58 8.39 -15.16
CA PRO A 64 0.94 9.50 -15.87
C PRO A 64 0.81 10.77 -15.03
N LEU A 65 0.72 10.63 -13.69
CA LEU A 65 0.60 11.75 -12.76
C LEU A 65 1.94 12.20 -12.18
N ARG A 66 3.04 11.53 -12.58
CA ARG A 66 4.39 11.81 -12.08
C ARG A 66 4.50 11.77 -10.56
N VAL A 67 3.81 10.81 -9.95
CA VAL A 67 3.81 10.64 -8.48
C VAL A 67 5.19 10.29 -7.96
N SER A 68 5.99 9.57 -8.76
CA SER A 68 7.38 9.23 -8.44
C SER A 68 8.34 10.43 -8.33
N ASP A 69 7.95 11.61 -8.86
CA ASP A 69 8.74 12.83 -8.72
C ASP A 69 8.55 13.49 -7.33
N TYR A 70 7.42 13.21 -6.67
CA TYR A 70 7.04 13.83 -5.39
C TYR A 70 7.26 12.94 -4.18
N PHE A 71 7.19 11.62 -4.36
CA PHE A 71 7.30 10.65 -3.26
C PHE A 71 8.46 9.68 -3.50
N PRO A 72 9.13 9.20 -2.44
CA PRO A 72 10.15 8.15 -2.55
C PRO A 72 9.56 6.90 -3.20
N VAL A 73 10.23 6.38 -4.23
CA VAL A 73 9.74 5.22 -4.99
C VAL A 73 9.70 3.96 -4.13
N ASP A 74 10.61 3.81 -3.16
CA ASP A 74 10.57 2.72 -2.18
C ASP A 74 9.25 2.70 -1.40
N TYR A 75 8.79 3.88 -0.97
CA TYR A 75 7.49 4.01 -0.28
C TYR A 75 6.32 3.67 -1.20
N LEU A 76 6.35 4.14 -2.45
CA LEU A 76 5.31 3.83 -3.43
C LEU A 76 5.26 2.33 -3.74
N ARG A 77 6.43 1.69 -3.86
CA ARG A 77 6.53 0.24 -4.07
C ARG A 77 6.04 -0.55 -2.85
N GLU A 78 6.40 -0.13 -1.65
CA GLU A 78 5.87 -0.73 -0.42
C GLU A 78 4.34 -0.64 -0.37
N ALA A 79 3.79 0.54 -0.67
CA ALA A 79 2.35 0.76 -0.71
C ALA A 79 1.67 -0.12 -1.78
N GLU A 80 2.24 -0.21 -2.98
CA GLU A 80 1.72 -1.04 -4.07
C GLU A 80 1.65 -2.52 -3.68
N LEU A 81 2.73 -3.07 -3.12
CA LEU A 81 2.78 -4.46 -2.66
C LEU A 81 1.79 -4.71 -1.52
N LYS A 82 1.72 -3.81 -0.55
CA LYS A 82 0.82 -3.93 0.59
C LYS A 82 -0.64 -3.92 0.15
N HIS A 83 -1.04 -2.96 -0.68
CA HIS A 83 -2.39 -2.90 -1.25
C HIS A 83 -2.71 -4.16 -2.05
N GLY A 84 -1.78 -4.62 -2.90
CA GLY A 84 -1.98 -5.82 -3.69
C GLY A 84 -2.16 -7.08 -2.85
N ARG A 85 -1.33 -7.29 -1.84
CA ARG A 85 -1.45 -8.42 -0.90
C ARG A 85 -2.79 -8.39 -0.15
N MET A 86 -3.20 -7.21 0.32
CA MET A 86 -4.50 -7.03 0.96
C MET A 86 -5.67 -7.31 0.01
N CYS A 87 -5.59 -6.86 -1.24
CA CYS A 87 -6.62 -7.12 -2.24
C CYS A 87 -6.73 -8.60 -2.62
N GLN A 88 -5.62 -9.36 -2.62
CA GLN A 88 -5.67 -10.81 -2.83
C GLN A 88 -6.49 -11.51 -1.73
N LEU A 89 -6.22 -11.17 -0.47
CA LEU A 89 -6.96 -11.72 0.68
C LEU A 89 -8.41 -11.23 0.69
N ALA A 90 -8.64 -9.96 0.39
CA ALA A 90 -9.96 -9.35 0.37
C ALA A 90 -10.85 -9.97 -0.73
N TRP A 91 -10.30 -10.16 -1.95
CA TRP A 91 -11.03 -10.81 -3.03
C TRP A 91 -11.42 -12.25 -2.66
N LEU A 92 -10.46 -13.01 -2.12
CA LEU A 92 -10.71 -14.39 -1.70
C LEU A 92 -11.79 -14.44 -0.60
N GLY A 93 -11.69 -13.60 0.42
CA GLY A 93 -12.67 -13.53 1.50
C GLY A 93 -14.05 -13.12 1.01
N TYR A 94 -14.11 -12.16 0.09
CA TYR A 94 -15.37 -11.67 -0.48
C TYR A 94 -16.11 -12.78 -1.23
N VAL A 95 -15.42 -13.47 -2.14
CA VAL A 95 -15.99 -14.57 -2.93
C VAL A 95 -16.33 -15.77 -2.02
N ALA A 96 -15.50 -16.10 -1.04
CA ALA A 96 -15.76 -17.20 -0.12
C ALA A 96 -17.07 -17.01 0.66
N VAL A 97 -17.34 -15.79 1.14
CA VAL A 97 -18.58 -15.46 1.84
C VAL A 97 -19.77 -15.61 0.90
N ASP A 98 -19.71 -15.15 -0.33
CA ASP A 98 -20.81 -15.26 -1.29
C ASP A 98 -21.06 -16.70 -1.77
N LEU A 99 -20.01 -17.54 -1.77
CA LEU A 99 -20.15 -18.98 -2.01
C LEU A 99 -20.71 -19.76 -0.80
N GLY A 100 -21.04 -19.05 0.30
CA GLY A 100 -21.64 -19.65 1.49
C GLY A 100 -20.63 -20.27 2.45
N LEU A 101 -19.31 -20.03 2.27
CA LEU A 101 -18.32 -20.49 3.24
C LEU A 101 -18.44 -19.65 4.52
N ARG A 102 -18.68 -20.34 5.65
CA ARG A 102 -18.82 -19.72 6.97
C ARG A 102 -17.91 -20.43 7.96
N VAL A 103 -17.32 -19.65 8.86
CA VAL A 103 -16.50 -20.19 9.96
C VAL A 103 -17.44 -20.84 11.00
N PRO A 104 -17.07 -21.99 11.61
CA PRO A 104 -17.84 -22.58 12.69
C PRO A 104 -18.10 -21.58 13.83
N GLY A 105 -19.34 -21.50 14.29
CA GLY A 105 -19.75 -20.50 15.28
C GLY A 105 -20.19 -19.15 14.71
N TYR A 106 -20.31 -19.06 13.40
CA TYR A 106 -20.83 -17.87 12.73
C TYR A 106 -22.27 -17.58 13.15
N PRO A 107 -22.62 -16.33 13.54
CA PRO A 107 -23.96 -15.98 13.98
C PRO A 107 -25.03 -16.23 12.91
N GLU A 108 -26.18 -16.80 13.29
CA GLU A 108 -27.28 -17.06 12.35
C GLU A 108 -27.77 -15.79 11.64
N ALA A 109 -27.73 -14.64 12.31
CA ALA A 109 -28.09 -13.34 11.74
C ALA A 109 -27.28 -12.97 10.48
N MET A 110 -26.09 -13.56 10.33
CA MET A 110 -25.20 -13.30 9.20
C MET A 110 -25.22 -14.44 8.15
N SER A 111 -25.96 -15.54 8.39
CA SER A 111 -25.89 -16.76 7.58
C SER A 111 -26.35 -16.55 6.13
N GLY A 112 -27.35 -15.69 5.91
CA GLY A 112 -27.90 -15.39 4.57
C GLY A 112 -27.38 -14.09 3.95
N ALA A 113 -26.46 -13.38 4.62
CA ALA A 113 -25.92 -12.12 4.13
C ALA A 113 -24.93 -12.33 2.97
N THR A 114 -25.00 -11.46 1.96
CA THR A 114 -23.98 -11.36 0.91
C THR A 114 -22.75 -10.64 1.46
N SER A 115 -21.62 -10.72 0.75
CA SER A 115 -20.39 -10.02 1.12
C SER A 115 -20.60 -8.50 1.25
N ALA A 116 -21.49 -7.90 0.46
CA ALA A 116 -21.83 -6.48 0.55
C ALA A 116 -22.55 -6.12 1.86
N THR A 117 -23.44 -7.00 2.34
CA THR A 117 -24.30 -6.72 3.52
C THR A 117 -23.76 -7.30 4.82
N VAL A 118 -22.89 -8.31 4.75
CA VAL A 118 -22.32 -8.96 5.94
C VAL A 118 -21.45 -8.03 6.78
N HIS A 119 -20.83 -7.02 6.14
CA HIS A 119 -20.03 -6.02 6.83
C HIS A 119 -20.84 -5.29 7.91
N ASP A 120 -22.01 -4.78 7.56
CA ASP A 120 -22.86 -4.02 8.48
C ASP A 120 -23.37 -4.89 9.62
N ALA A 121 -23.80 -6.11 9.30
CA ALA A 121 -24.20 -7.08 10.33
C ALA A 121 -23.05 -7.43 11.28
N ALA A 122 -21.82 -7.55 10.77
CA ALA A 122 -20.63 -7.82 11.59
C ALA A 122 -20.23 -6.62 12.45
N VAL A 123 -20.45 -5.40 11.96
CA VAL A 123 -20.25 -4.16 12.75
C VAL A 123 -21.25 -4.12 13.92
N GLU A 124 -22.53 -4.34 13.66
CA GLU A 124 -23.59 -4.35 14.68
C GLU A 124 -23.34 -5.40 15.78
N LEU A 125 -22.83 -6.56 15.41
CA LEU A 125 -22.45 -7.63 16.34
C LEU A 125 -21.12 -7.37 17.07
N GLY A 126 -20.39 -6.32 16.72
CA GLY A 126 -19.08 -6.01 17.28
C GLY A 126 -17.95 -6.96 16.85
N ALA A 127 -18.22 -7.89 15.93
CA ALA A 127 -17.26 -8.90 15.49
C ALA A 127 -16.01 -8.29 14.80
N LEU A 128 -16.19 -7.19 14.07
CA LEU A 128 -15.10 -6.50 13.37
C LEU A 128 -14.15 -5.74 14.31
N GLY A 129 -14.60 -5.39 15.53
CA GLY A 129 -13.76 -4.66 16.49
C GLY A 129 -12.50 -5.43 16.86
N ASN A 130 -12.59 -6.73 17.10
CA ASN A 130 -11.46 -7.58 17.43
C ASN A 130 -10.47 -7.68 16.26
N ILE A 131 -10.97 -7.88 15.04
CA ILE A 131 -10.14 -7.92 13.83
C ILE A 131 -9.41 -6.59 13.63
N PHE A 132 -10.10 -5.48 13.85
CA PHE A 132 -9.52 -4.14 13.74
C PHE A 132 -8.33 -3.95 14.70
N VAL A 133 -8.44 -4.41 15.95
CA VAL A 133 -7.34 -4.32 16.93
C VAL A 133 -6.11 -5.11 16.46
N PHE A 134 -6.30 -6.33 15.94
CA PHE A 134 -5.19 -7.13 15.39
C PHE A 134 -4.54 -6.46 14.17
N ILE A 135 -5.35 -5.93 13.27
CA ILE A 135 -4.85 -5.21 12.10
C ILE A 135 -4.08 -3.95 12.53
N ALA A 136 -4.61 -3.17 13.47
CA ALA A 136 -3.94 -1.98 13.97
C ALA A 136 -2.58 -2.30 14.60
N PHE A 137 -2.48 -3.38 15.37
CA PHE A 137 -1.22 -3.84 15.93
C PHE A 137 -0.22 -4.27 14.83
N ALA A 138 -0.67 -5.04 13.83
CA ALA A 138 0.16 -5.43 12.70
C ALA A 138 0.63 -4.22 11.88
N GLU A 139 -0.24 -3.22 11.70
CA GLU A 139 0.11 -1.98 11.01
C GLU A 139 1.14 -1.15 11.79
N MET A 140 1.02 -1.04 13.10
CA MET A 140 2.02 -0.36 13.92
C MET A 140 3.39 -1.04 13.83
N THR A 141 3.45 -2.37 13.86
CA THR A 141 4.71 -3.10 13.71
C THR A 141 5.29 -2.97 12.31
N SER A 142 4.45 -3.01 11.27
CA SER A 142 4.89 -2.83 9.89
C SER A 142 5.42 -1.42 9.61
N TRP A 143 4.85 -0.41 10.27
CA TRP A 143 5.29 0.98 10.16
C TRP A 143 6.74 1.19 10.62
N ILE A 144 7.19 0.45 11.63
CA ILE A 144 8.59 0.49 12.07
C ILE A 144 9.51 0.06 10.92
N GLY A 145 9.19 -1.02 10.21
CA GLY A 145 9.96 -1.46 9.05
C GLY A 145 9.96 -0.46 7.89
N VAL A 146 8.81 0.18 7.62
CA VAL A 146 8.69 1.22 6.59
C VAL A 146 9.52 2.45 6.96
N SER A 147 9.45 2.90 8.22
CA SER A 147 10.22 4.07 8.68
C SER A 147 11.74 3.82 8.60
N GLN A 148 12.20 2.62 8.95
CA GLN A 148 13.61 2.23 8.80
C GLN A 148 14.05 2.21 7.33
N MET A 149 13.22 1.69 6.43
CA MET A 149 13.48 1.71 5.00
C MET A 149 13.66 3.14 4.48
N LEU A 150 12.78 4.06 4.85
CA LEU A 150 12.86 5.46 4.47
C LEU A 150 14.08 6.18 5.06
N GLN A 151 14.60 5.70 6.19
CA GLN A 151 15.84 6.18 6.81
C GLN A 151 17.12 5.56 6.20
N GLY A 152 17.00 4.72 5.17
CA GLY A 152 18.14 4.14 4.47
C GLY A 152 18.71 2.88 5.11
N SER A 153 17.90 2.07 5.79
CA SER A 153 18.33 0.78 6.37
C SER A 153 18.76 -0.28 5.35
N GLY A 154 18.51 -0.03 4.04
CA GLY A 154 18.76 -1.00 2.98
C GLY A 154 17.71 -2.12 2.87
N ARG A 155 16.60 -2.02 3.63
CA ARG A 155 15.48 -2.95 3.50
C ARG A 155 14.82 -2.77 2.14
N GLU A 156 14.59 -3.86 1.42
CA GLU A 156 13.81 -3.83 0.19
C GLU A 156 12.31 -3.59 0.47
N PRO A 157 11.60 -2.83 -0.38
CA PRO A 157 10.15 -2.67 -0.27
C PRO A 157 9.42 -4.01 -0.28
N GLY A 158 8.48 -4.20 0.66
CA GLY A 158 7.70 -5.43 0.80
C GLY A 158 8.40 -6.57 1.55
N ASP A 159 9.67 -6.44 1.91
CA ASP A 159 10.40 -7.48 2.67
C ASP A 159 10.20 -7.30 4.18
N PHE A 160 9.34 -8.11 4.76
CA PHE A 160 9.15 -8.27 6.21
C PHE A 160 9.83 -9.52 6.77
N GLY A 161 10.72 -10.16 6.00
CA GLY A 161 11.43 -11.38 6.41
C GLY A 161 10.62 -12.68 6.24
N PHE A 162 9.37 -12.59 5.82
CA PHE A 162 8.54 -13.77 5.57
C PHE A 162 8.85 -14.41 4.22
N GLY A 163 8.86 -15.75 4.19
CA GLY A 163 9.00 -16.49 2.93
C GLY A 163 10.42 -16.56 2.36
N LYS A 164 11.45 -16.11 3.07
CA LYS A 164 12.85 -16.19 2.61
C LYS A 164 13.28 -17.61 2.29
N GLN A 165 12.77 -18.60 3.02
CA GLN A 165 13.02 -20.00 2.77
C GLN A 165 12.63 -20.47 1.37
N TYR A 166 11.67 -19.83 0.73
CA TYR A 166 11.25 -20.14 -0.65
C TYR A 166 12.18 -19.54 -1.72
N LEU A 167 13.05 -18.62 -1.33
CA LEU A 167 14.02 -17.97 -2.21
C LEU A 167 15.42 -18.58 -2.05
N GLU A 168 15.68 -19.34 -0.99
CA GLU A 168 16.95 -19.98 -0.74
C GLU A 168 17.29 -20.96 -1.89
N GLY A 169 18.54 -20.89 -2.37
CA GLY A 169 19.02 -21.74 -3.46
C GLY A 169 18.55 -21.34 -4.86
N LYS A 170 17.79 -20.25 -5.03
CA LYS A 170 17.40 -19.73 -6.34
C LYS A 170 18.44 -18.76 -6.88
N SER A 171 18.58 -18.73 -8.22
CA SER A 171 19.38 -17.71 -8.89
C SER A 171 18.70 -16.34 -8.82
N GLU A 172 19.49 -15.26 -9.00
CA GLU A 172 18.95 -13.89 -9.03
C GLU A 172 17.85 -13.72 -10.08
N GLU A 173 18.00 -14.37 -11.23
CA GLU A 173 16.99 -14.33 -12.30
C GLU A 173 15.68 -15.01 -11.86
N GLN A 174 15.78 -16.15 -11.16
CA GLN A 174 14.59 -16.82 -10.61
C GLN A 174 13.91 -15.98 -9.53
N ILE A 175 14.68 -15.32 -8.67
CA ILE A 175 14.17 -14.40 -7.65
C ILE A 175 13.45 -13.21 -8.32
N ALA A 176 14.05 -12.60 -9.34
CA ALA A 176 13.43 -11.51 -10.09
C ALA A 176 12.10 -11.95 -10.74
N LYS A 177 12.06 -13.18 -11.28
CA LYS A 177 10.83 -13.75 -11.84
C LYS A 177 9.73 -13.93 -10.80
N VAL A 178 10.07 -14.40 -9.61
CA VAL A 178 9.09 -14.55 -8.51
C VAL A 178 8.57 -13.18 -8.06
N LYS A 179 9.45 -12.19 -7.90
CA LYS A 179 9.07 -10.81 -7.58
C LYS A 179 8.16 -10.21 -8.67
N LEU A 180 8.45 -10.50 -9.94
CA LEU A 180 7.60 -10.06 -11.06
C LEU A 180 6.22 -10.72 -11.02
N GLN A 181 6.15 -12.01 -10.71
CA GLN A 181 4.88 -12.71 -10.53
C GLN A 181 4.07 -12.11 -9.39
N GLU A 182 4.71 -11.84 -8.25
CA GLU A 182 4.06 -11.21 -7.10
C GLU A 182 3.41 -9.88 -7.48
N ILE A 183 4.18 -8.95 -8.04
CA ILE A 183 3.66 -7.61 -8.38
C ILE A 183 2.55 -7.66 -9.42
N THR A 184 2.65 -8.58 -10.39
CA THR A 184 1.63 -8.76 -11.43
C THR A 184 0.32 -9.26 -10.81
N HIS A 185 0.39 -10.25 -9.91
CA HIS A 185 -0.80 -10.74 -9.19
C HIS A 185 -1.37 -9.68 -8.25
N CYS A 186 -0.52 -8.88 -7.60
CA CYS A 186 -0.95 -7.75 -6.78
C CYS A 186 -1.77 -6.73 -7.59
N ARG A 187 -1.29 -6.35 -8.76
CA ARG A 187 -1.98 -5.41 -9.67
C ARG A 187 -3.31 -5.99 -10.16
N ALA A 188 -3.30 -7.25 -10.59
CA ALA A 188 -4.53 -7.93 -11.01
C ALA A 188 -5.56 -8.03 -9.88
N ALA A 189 -5.14 -8.32 -8.66
CA ALA A 189 -6.02 -8.42 -7.50
C ALA A 189 -6.65 -7.08 -7.11
N MET A 190 -5.91 -5.97 -7.19
CA MET A 190 -6.46 -4.64 -6.94
C MET A 190 -7.59 -4.32 -7.92
N MET A 191 -7.42 -4.60 -9.20
CA MET A 191 -8.45 -4.42 -10.22
C MET A 191 -9.64 -5.36 -10.02
N ALA A 192 -9.36 -6.62 -9.71
CA ALA A 192 -10.40 -7.63 -9.48
C ALA A 192 -11.25 -7.30 -8.25
N PHE A 193 -10.63 -6.89 -7.15
CA PHE A 193 -11.35 -6.52 -5.93
C PHE A 193 -12.21 -5.27 -6.13
N ALA A 194 -11.67 -4.24 -6.78
CA ALA A 194 -12.46 -3.06 -7.14
C ALA A 194 -13.69 -3.42 -8.00
N GLY A 195 -13.51 -4.32 -8.99
CA GLY A 195 -14.60 -4.80 -9.84
C GLY A 195 -15.68 -5.56 -9.06
N VAL A 196 -15.27 -6.52 -8.23
CA VAL A 196 -16.19 -7.33 -7.43
C VAL A 196 -17.04 -6.47 -6.48
N VAL A 197 -16.41 -5.57 -5.73
CA VAL A 197 -17.13 -4.68 -4.79
C VAL A 197 -18.11 -3.79 -5.54
N THR A 198 -17.67 -3.16 -6.64
CA THR A 198 -18.53 -2.29 -7.43
C THR A 198 -19.73 -3.04 -7.99
N GLN A 199 -19.51 -4.23 -8.58
CA GLN A 199 -20.59 -5.02 -9.16
C GLN A 199 -21.56 -5.53 -8.11
N SER A 200 -21.07 -6.05 -6.98
CA SER A 200 -21.96 -6.58 -5.93
C SER A 200 -22.86 -5.51 -5.32
N VAL A 201 -22.34 -4.29 -5.16
CA VAL A 201 -23.11 -3.16 -4.63
C VAL A 201 -24.11 -2.63 -5.66
N LEU A 202 -23.71 -2.51 -6.94
CA LEU A 202 -24.59 -1.98 -8.00
C LEU A 202 -25.73 -2.91 -8.34
N TYR A 203 -25.49 -4.24 -8.33
CA TYR A 203 -26.50 -5.23 -8.68
C TYR A 203 -27.20 -5.88 -7.48
N ASP A 204 -26.74 -5.57 -6.27
CA ASP A 204 -27.23 -6.18 -5.02
C ASP A 204 -27.23 -7.72 -5.10
N LYS A 205 -26.16 -8.30 -5.61
CA LYS A 205 -26.01 -9.75 -5.82
C LYS A 205 -24.66 -10.25 -5.29
N GLY A 206 -24.70 -11.48 -4.79
CA GLY A 206 -23.48 -12.25 -4.54
C GLY A 206 -22.88 -12.82 -5.82
N PHE A 207 -21.87 -13.68 -5.68
CA PHE A 207 -21.22 -14.33 -6.80
C PHE A 207 -22.24 -15.03 -7.72
N PRO A 208 -22.21 -14.88 -9.06
CA PRO A 208 -21.17 -14.27 -9.92
C PRO A 208 -21.29 -12.76 -10.21
N TYR A 209 -22.06 -11.98 -9.47
CA TYR A 209 -22.16 -10.50 -9.52
C TYR A 209 -22.82 -9.91 -10.79
N PHE A 210 -23.64 -10.65 -11.51
CA PHE A 210 -24.39 -10.17 -12.68
C PHE A 210 -25.79 -10.80 -12.82
#